data_dbec3e9e8bba381584f59e59922c215f
#
_entry.id   dbec3e9e8bba381584f59e59922c215f
#
_cell.length_a   1.000
_cell.length_b   1.000
_cell.length_c   1.000
_cell.angle_alpha   90.00
_cell.angle_beta   90.00
_cell.angle_gamma   90.00
#
_symmetry.space_group_name_H-M   'P 1'
#
loop_
_entity.id
_entity.type
_entity.pdbx_description
1 polymer ?
#
loop_
_entity_poly.entity_id
_entity_poly.type
_entity_poly.pdbx_seq_one_letter_code
_entity_poly.pdbx_strand_id
1 'polypeptide(L)'
;MPIQPTFTPNDGTQPIVSFIVPTYNLPADMLRESLESIMGLSLTQDEREIILVDDGSDKPALDNLSDLMNNIIYIRQPNKGAAAARNIGLNIAKGQYVQFVDGDDRLLQNGYEHCLDAIRFQQVDLIVFHSTNKPLEKTAVFSDLETTSGSDYLRHHNLRSCVWGYLFRRALLGNLRFHEGITREDEEFTPQLLLRAERLVATDAVAYYYRQRKGSVMQCDNKRAKARRLDDLLTVIDTLNERLDRLPADDRAALQRRVDQLTMDYLINVITYTRSSHQLERALLRLRRRGLFPLPSKHYNNKYQLFAALINKRVGRKALLYTVPLIIK
;
A
#
# COMPACT_ATOMS: atom_id res chain seq x y z
N MET A 1 -26.74 -28.19 -0.61
CA MET A 1 -26.06 -28.55 0.65
C MET A 1 -25.56 -27.25 1.27
N PRO A 2 -25.79 -26.97 2.54
CA PRO A 2 -25.20 -25.79 3.14
C PRO A 2 -23.68 -25.91 3.11
N ILE A 3 -23.01 -24.90 2.59
CA ILE A 3 -21.55 -24.80 2.57
C ILE A 3 -21.12 -24.70 4.03
N GLN A 4 -20.49 -25.75 4.55
CA GLN A 4 -19.90 -25.68 5.88
C GLN A 4 -18.74 -24.67 5.84
N PRO A 5 -18.62 -23.78 6.83
CA PRO A 5 -17.51 -22.86 6.90
C PRO A 5 -16.20 -23.66 6.92
N THR A 6 -15.32 -23.38 5.96
CA THR A 6 -13.97 -23.97 5.89
C THR A 6 -13.02 -23.32 6.92
N PHE A 7 -13.57 -22.50 7.79
CA PHE A 7 -12.87 -21.85 8.88
C PHE A 7 -12.62 -22.89 9.97
N THR A 8 -11.35 -23.18 10.30
CA THR A 8 -11.03 -23.80 11.58
C THR A 8 -11.51 -22.84 12.66
N PRO A 9 -12.47 -23.25 13.53
CA PRO A 9 -12.90 -22.39 14.59
C PRO A 9 -11.67 -21.88 15.33
N ASN A 10 -11.58 -20.55 15.53
CA ASN A 10 -10.59 -19.98 16.42
C ASN A 10 -10.81 -20.65 17.77
N ASP A 11 -9.84 -21.42 18.25
CA ASP A 11 -9.90 -22.10 19.55
C ASP A 11 -9.86 -21.10 20.74
N GLY A 12 -10.06 -19.79 20.44
CA GLY A 12 -10.04 -18.68 21.37
C GLY A 12 -8.64 -18.21 21.76
N THR A 13 -7.60 -18.79 21.12
CA THR A 13 -6.20 -18.47 21.47
C THR A 13 -5.55 -17.46 20.53
N GLN A 14 -6.12 -17.23 19.34
CA GLN A 14 -5.54 -16.34 18.32
C GLN A 14 -6.57 -15.40 17.71
N PRO A 15 -6.30 -14.06 17.65
CA PRO A 15 -7.18 -13.11 16.96
C PRO A 15 -7.35 -13.44 15.47
N ILE A 16 -8.50 -13.11 14.91
CA ILE A 16 -8.74 -13.22 13.46
C ILE A 16 -7.95 -12.14 12.73
N VAL A 17 -8.03 -10.88 13.18
CA VAL A 17 -7.36 -9.75 12.53
C VAL A 17 -6.53 -8.94 13.52
N SER A 18 -5.26 -8.69 13.17
CA SER A 18 -4.44 -7.65 13.80
C SER A 18 -4.52 -6.36 12.97
N PHE A 19 -5.09 -5.32 13.56
CA PHE A 19 -5.11 -3.97 12.99
C PHE A 19 -3.88 -3.20 13.48
N ILE A 20 -3.00 -2.81 12.56
CA ILE A 20 -1.79 -2.05 12.89
C ILE A 20 -2.03 -0.59 12.51
N VAL A 21 -1.99 0.28 13.54
CA VAL A 21 -2.30 1.70 13.42
C VAL A 21 -1.05 2.53 13.78
N PRO A 22 -0.24 2.93 12.78
CA PRO A 22 0.85 3.89 13.04
C PRO A 22 0.27 5.28 13.26
N THR A 23 0.83 6.02 14.22
CA THR A 23 0.43 7.40 14.52
C THR A 23 1.62 8.28 14.83
N TYR A 24 1.56 9.55 14.44
CA TYR A 24 2.55 10.57 14.77
C TYR A 24 1.90 11.95 14.76
N ASN A 25 1.91 12.64 15.91
CA ASN A 25 1.37 14.00 16.08
C ASN A 25 -0.02 14.20 15.45
N LEU A 26 -0.91 13.20 15.59
CA LEU A 26 -2.29 13.30 15.11
C LEU A 26 -3.19 13.97 16.15
N PRO A 27 -4.21 14.74 15.70
CA PRO A 27 -5.29 15.17 16.55
C PRO A 27 -6.00 13.96 17.18
N ALA A 28 -6.33 14.07 18.48
CA ALA A 28 -6.90 12.96 19.25
C ALA A 28 -8.28 12.52 18.72
N ASP A 29 -9.06 13.45 18.21
CA ASP A 29 -10.37 13.19 17.60
C ASP A 29 -10.26 12.32 16.33
N MET A 30 -9.28 12.59 15.48
CA MET A 30 -9.02 11.78 14.27
C MET A 30 -8.57 10.37 14.62
N LEU A 31 -7.64 10.25 15.56
CA LEU A 31 -7.15 8.94 16.00
C LEU A 31 -8.27 8.15 16.68
N ARG A 32 -9.12 8.80 17.49
CA ARG A 32 -10.30 8.20 18.09
C ARG A 32 -11.25 7.66 17.03
N GLU A 33 -11.59 8.47 16.02
CA GLU A 33 -12.47 8.04 14.91
C GLU A 33 -11.92 6.82 14.16
N SER A 34 -10.59 6.77 13.94
CA SER A 34 -9.91 5.62 13.37
C SER A 34 -10.10 4.36 14.22
N LEU A 35 -9.80 4.44 15.51
CA LEU A 35 -9.88 3.31 16.44
C LEU A 35 -11.33 2.83 16.64
N GLU A 36 -12.28 3.75 16.79
CA GLU A 36 -13.70 3.44 16.92
C GLU A 36 -14.25 2.76 15.67
N SER A 37 -13.76 3.11 14.47
CA SER A 37 -14.14 2.45 13.23
C SER A 37 -13.73 0.96 13.20
N ILE A 38 -12.63 0.61 13.85
CA ILE A 38 -12.17 -0.77 14.01
C ILE A 38 -13.00 -1.48 15.09
N MET A 39 -13.27 -0.80 16.20
CA MET A 39 -14.04 -1.35 17.32
C MET A 39 -15.51 -1.61 16.96
N GLY A 40 -16.07 -0.86 15.99
CA GLY A 40 -17.43 -1.02 15.49
C GLY A 40 -17.65 -2.19 14.54
N LEU A 41 -16.60 -2.93 14.16
CA LEU A 41 -16.70 -4.10 13.30
C LEU A 41 -17.32 -5.30 14.05
N SER A 42 -17.88 -6.25 13.29
CA SER A 42 -18.48 -7.48 13.81
C SER A 42 -17.44 -8.50 14.31
N LEU A 43 -16.39 -8.02 14.95
CA LEU A 43 -15.34 -8.82 15.60
C LEU A 43 -15.45 -8.60 17.10
N THR A 44 -15.47 -9.67 17.87
CA THR A 44 -15.38 -9.61 19.34
C THR A 44 -14.00 -9.09 19.76
N GLN A 45 -13.84 -8.77 21.03
CA GLN A 45 -12.56 -8.30 21.58
C GLN A 45 -11.45 -9.36 21.42
N ASP A 46 -11.80 -10.64 21.53
CA ASP A 46 -10.86 -11.75 21.37
C ASP A 46 -10.54 -12.07 19.89
N GLU A 47 -11.44 -11.70 18.97
CA GLU A 47 -11.25 -11.89 17.54
C GLU A 47 -10.43 -10.78 16.87
N ARG A 48 -10.23 -9.64 17.53
CA ARG A 48 -9.45 -8.53 17.02
C ARG A 48 -8.31 -8.15 17.95
N GLU A 49 -7.22 -7.71 17.36
CA GLU A 49 -6.08 -7.11 18.04
C GLU A 49 -5.83 -5.73 17.43
N ILE A 50 -5.83 -4.67 18.23
CA ILE A 50 -5.54 -3.30 17.77
C ILE A 50 -4.19 -2.91 18.31
N ILE A 51 -3.22 -2.72 17.42
CA ILE A 51 -1.83 -2.38 17.72
C ILE A 51 -1.59 -0.93 17.31
N LEU A 52 -1.65 -0.03 18.29
CA LEU A 52 -1.37 1.39 18.09
C LEU A 52 0.12 1.65 18.31
N VAL A 53 0.82 2.06 17.26
CA VAL A 53 2.26 2.37 17.32
C VAL A 53 2.46 3.87 17.18
N ASP A 54 2.79 4.53 18.28
CA ASP A 54 3.13 5.95 18.35
C ASP A 54 4.61 6.15 17.97
N ASP A 55 4.84 6.73 16.81
CA ASP A 55 6.17 7.00 16.26
C ASP A 55 6.80 8.28 16.84
N GLY A 56 6.76 8.43 18.17
CA GLY A 56 7.42 9.50 18.89
C GLY A 56 6.70 10.84 18.83
N SER A 57 5.37 10.85 18.96
CA SER A 57 4.60 12.09 19.05
C SER A 57 5.08 12.97 20.21
N ASP A 58 4.92 14.29 20.08
CA ASP A 58 5.33 15.25 21.12
C ASP A 58 4.61 14.99 22.44
N LYS A 59 3.31 14.65 22.39
CA LYS A 59 2.51 14.11 23.49
C LYS A 59 2.13 12.68 23.19
N PRO A 60 2.16 11.76 24.19
CA PRO A 60 1.74 10.39 23.97
C PRO A 60 0.34 10.33 23.35
N ALA A 61 0.16 9.54 22.32
CA ALA A 61 -1.12 9.44 21.61
C ALA A 61 -2.26 8.95 22.52
N LEU A 62 -1.93 8.21 23.60
CA LEU A 62 -2.89 7.69 24.57
C LEU A 62 -3.44 8.70 25.56
N ASP A 63 -2.81 9.87 25.77
CA ASP A 63 -3.20 10.81 26.84
C ASP A 63 -4.68 11.22 26.76
N ASN A 64 -5.27 11.20 25.56
CA ASN A 64 -6.68 11.55 25.32
C ASN A 64 -7.57 10.34 24.93
N LEU A 65 -7.09 9.10 25.12
CA LEU A 65 -7.75 7.86 24.70
C LEU A 65 -7.82 6.83 25.86
N SER A 66 -7.77 7.30 27.11
CA SER A 66 -7.71 6.45 28.30
C SER A 66 -8.89 5.48 28.41
N ASP A 67 -10.06 5.87 27.91
CA ASP A 67 -11.28 5.07 27.86
C ASP A 67 -11.21 3.89 26.85
N LEU A 68 -10.32 3.96 25.88
CA LEU A 68 -10.12 2.93 24.86
C LEU A 68 -8.96 1.96 25.18
N MET A 69 -8.18 2.24 26.22
CA MET A 69 -6.93 1.50 26.53
C MET A 69 -7.10 -0.01 26.67
N ASN A 70 -8.22 -0.48 27.21
CA ASN A 70 -8.48 -1.91 27.42
C ASN A 70 -8.62 -2.70 26.11
N ASN A 71 -8.75 -2.01 24.98
CA ASN A 71 -8.91 -2.61 23.65
C ASN A 71 -7.67 -2.47 22.78
N ILE A 72 -6.58 -1.87 23.27
CA ILE A 72 -5.45 -1.43 22.46
C ILE A 72 -4.13 -1.92 23.04
N ILE A 73 -3.29 -2.50 22.21
CA ILE A 73 -1.86 -2.72 22.51
C ILE A 73 -1.13 -1.45 22.07
N TYR A 74 -0.68 -0.65 23.02
CA TYR A 74 0.03 0.59 22.74
C TYR A 74 1.55 0.42 22.84
N ILE A 75 2.24 0.87 21.80
CA ILE A 75 3.70 0.91 21.77
C ILE A 75 4.14 2.29 21.33
N ARG A 76 5.14 2.84 22.01
CA ARG A 76 5.77 4.10 21.63
C ARG A 76 7.24 3.89 21.33
N GLN A 77 7.70 4.48 20.22
CA GLN A 77 9.12 4.47 19.82
C GLN A 77 9.63 5.90 19.56
N PRO A 78 10.94 6.16 19.56
CA PRO A 78 11.50 7.37 18.96
C PRO A 78 11.11 7.46 17.48
N ASN A 79 10.84 8.67 16.97
CA ASN A 79 10.42 8.86 15.58
C ASN A 79 11.43 8.26 14.57
N LYS A 80 10.97 7.28 13.81
CA LYS A 80 11.72 6.58 12.75
C LYS A 80 10.93 6.46 11.45
N GLY A 81 9.71 7.00 11.40
CA GLY A 81 8.82 6.97 10.24
C GLY A 81 7.85 5.81 10.23
N ALA A 82 6.83 5.92 9.37
CA ALA A 82 5.72 4.99 9.27
C ALA A 82 6.16 3.54 8.98
N ALA A 83 7.20 3.33 8.17
CA ALA A 83 7.78 2.02 7.89
C ALA A 83 8.23 1.31 9.17
N ALA A 84 8.98 1.99 10.03
CA ALA A 84 9.46 1.45 11.30
C ALA A 84 8.30 1.15 12.26
N ALA A 85 7.31 2.04 12.34
CA ALA A 85 6.12 1.83 13.15
C ALA A 85 5.32 0.61 12.68
N ARG A 86 5.10 0.46 11.37
CA ARG A 86 4.44 -0.73 10.81
C ARG A 86 5.24 -2.00 11.05
N ASN A 87 6.57 -1.97 10.96
CA ASN A 87 7.43 -3.12 11.26
C ASN A 87 7.32 -3.58 12.73
N ILE A 88 7.23 -2.63 13.68
CA ILE A 88 6.98 -2.97 15.09
C ILE A 88 5.62 -3.65 15.22
N GLY A 89 4.57 -3.08 14.62
CA GLY A 89 3.26 -3.70 14.61
C GLY A 89 3.27 -5.11 14.06
N LEU A 90 3.94 -5.34 12.92
CA LEU A 90 4.08 -6.67 12.31
C LEU A 90 4.81 -7.68 13.20
N ASN A 91 5.78 -7.24 13.99
CA ASN A 91 6.56 -8.14 14.85
C ASN A 91 5.75 -8.68 16.04
N ILE A 92 4.74 -7.95 16.49
CA ILE A 92 3.91 -8.35 17.64
C ILE A 92 2.54 -8.88 17.24
N ALA A 93 2.11 -8.64 16.00
CA ALA A 93 0.82 -9.07 15.47
C ALA A 93 0.67 -10.61 15.60
N LYS A 94 -0.44 -11.03 16.23
CA LYS A 94 -0.78 -12.44 16.44
C LYS A 94 -1.93 -12.91 15.57
N GLY A 95 -2.73 -11.99 15.01
CA GLY A 95 -3.89 -12.29 14.19
C GLY A 95 -3.56 -13.19 13.01
N GLN A 96 -4.54 -13.96 12.56
CA GLN A 96 -4.42 -14.77 11.33
C GLN A 96 -4.24 -13.88 10.12
N TYR A 97 -4.92 -12.73 10.11
CA TYR A 97 -4.83 -11.70 9.09
C TYR A 97 -4.27 -10.40 9.67
N VAL A 98 -3.75 -9.57 8.80
CA VAL A 98 -3.23 -8.24 9.13
C VAL A 98 -3.91 -7.19 8.26
N GLN A 99 -4.30 -6.09 8.89
CA GLN A 99 -4.81 -4.88 8.26
C GLN A 99 -4.03 -3.67 8.76
N PHE A 100 -3.47 -2.88 7.84
CA PHE A 100 -2.95 -1.56 8.20
C PHE A 100 -4.06 -0.52 8.13
N VAL A 101 -4.10 0.37 9.11
CA VAL A 101 -5.02 1.52 9.13
C VAL A 101 -4.20 2.75 9.51
N ASP A 102 -4.09 3.73 8.63
CA ASP A 102 -3.40 4.98 8.98
C ASP A 102 -4.25 5.74 10.03
N GLY A 103 -3.61 6.28 11.06
CA GLY A 103 -4.31 6.81 12.25
C GLY A 103 -5.20 8.04 11.97
N ASP A 104 -5.08 8.67 10.80
CA ASP A 104 -5.95 9.76 10.33
C ASP A 104 -7.08 9.31 9.40
N ASP A 105 -7.14 8.00 9.10
CA ASP A 105 -8.13 7.38 8.22
C ASP A 105 -9.14 6.54 9.04
N ARG A 106 -10.08 5.88 8.38
CA ARG A 106 -11.03 4.96 9.04
C ARG A 106 -11.50 3.85 8.13
N LEU A 107 -11.92 2.75 8.71
CA LEU A 107 -12.63 1.69 8.02
C LEU A 107 -14.10 2.09 7.78
N LEU A 108 -14.65 1.67 6.66
CA LEU A 108 -16.07 1.82 6.33
C LEU A 108 -16.76 0.50 6.61
N GLN A 109 -17.54 0.46 7.67
CA GLN A 109 -18.10 -0.76 8.26
C GLN A 109 -18.72 -1.68 7.20
N ASN A 110 -19.65 -1.21 6.40
CA ASN A 110 -20.38 -2.05 5.43
C ASN A 110 -19.44 -2.72 4.40
N GLY A 111 -18.47 -1.98 3.84
CA GLY A 111 -17.50 -2.54 2.89
C GLY A 111 -16.49 -3.45 3.57
N TYR A 112 -16.09 -3.15 4.80
CA TYR A 112 -15.12 -3.96 5.52
C TYR A 112 -15.74 -5.26 6.06
N GLU A 113 -17.02 -5.26 6.47
CA GLU A 113 -17.75 -6.48 6.85
C GLU A 113 -17.79 -7.47 5.70
N HIS A 114 -17.99 -7.01 4.45
CA HIS A 114 -17.89 -7.89 3.28
C HIS A 114 -16.49 -8.54 3.16
N CYS A 115 -15.41 -7.81 3.49
CA CYS A 115 -14.07 -8.40 3.54
C CYS A 115 -13.93 -9.43 4.67
N LEU A 116 -14.52 -9.17 5.83
CA LEU A 116 -14.54 -10.11 6.96
C LEU A 116 -15.29 -11.40 6.59
N ASP A 117 -16.42 -11.29 5.91
CA ASP A 117 -17.16 -12.45 5.42
C ASP A 117 -16.33 -13.27 4.44
N ALA A 118 -15.62 -12.61 3.52
CA ALA A 118 -14.73 -13.33 2.60
C ALA A 118 -13.63 -14.12 3.32
N ILE A 119 -13.01 -13.61 4.38
CA ILE A 119 -12.01 -14.36 5.16
C ILE A 119 -12.63 -15.45 6.03
N ARG A 120 -13.88 -15.30 6.47
CA ARG A 120 -14.60 -16.29 7.27
C ARG A 120 -15.07 -17.50 6.45
N PHE A 121 -15.57 -17.26 5.25
CA PHE A 121 -16.26 -18.26 4.43
C PHE A 121 -15.45 -18.75 3.22
N GLN A 122 -14.42 -18.02 2.82
CA GLN A 122 -13.55 -18.37 1.70
C GLN A 122 -12.10 -18.42 2.19
N GLN A 123 -11.36 -19.46 1.89
CA GLN A 123 -9.94 -19.55 2.29
C GLN A 123 -9.05 -18.61 1.46
N VAL A 124 -9.22 -17.30 1.60
CA VAL A 124 -8.45 -16.30 0.89
C VAL A 124 -7.15 -15.96 1.59
N ASP A 125 -6.11 -15.69 0.83
CA ASP A 125 -4.82 -15.26 1.35
C ASP A 125 -4.74 -13.74 1.44
N LEU A 126 -5.37 -13.04 0.49
CA LEU A 126 -5.33 -11.60 0.39
C LEU A 126 -6.60 -11.05 -0.27
N ILE A 127 -7.15 -9.99 0.30
CA ILE A 127 -8.27 -9.24 -0.26
C ILE A 127 -7.77 -7.85 -0.65
N VAL A 128 -8.11 -7.44 -1.87
CA VAL A 128 -7.93 -6.07 -2.37
C VAL A 128 -9.28 -5.38 -2.40
N PHE A 129 -9.41 -4.23 -1.74
CA PHE A 129 -10.64 -3.48 -1.68
C PHE A 129 -10.44 -2.01 -2.11
N HIS A 130 -11.55 -1.30 -2.31
CA HIS A 130 -11.53 0.10 -2.72
C HIS A 130 -11.57 1.06 -1.54
N SER A 131 -11.15 2.30 -1.81
CA SER A 131 -11.23 3.42 -0.88
C SER A 131 -11.94 4.61 -1.51
N THR A 132 -12.45 5.48 -0.65
CA THR A 132 -13.02 6.77 -1.02
C THR A 132 -12.47 7.89 -0.15
N ASN A 133 -12.46 9.11 -0.66
CA ASN A 133 -12.22 10.35 0.10
C ASN A 133 -13.51 11.19 0.19
N LYS A 134 -14.65 10.62 -0.20
CA LYS A 134 -15.97 11.27 -0.15
C LYS A 134 -16.89 10.52 0.79
N PRO A 135 -17.85 11.19 1.45
CA PRO A 135 -18.88 10.50 2.20
C PRO A 135 -19.62 9.50 1.31
N LEU A 136 -19.89 8.30 1.81
CA LEU A 136 -20.75 7.32 1.12
C LEU A 136 -22.21 7.55 1.53
N GLU A 137 -23.07 7.72 0.55
CA GLU A 137 -24.51 7.99 0.78
C GLU A 137 -25.37 6.73 0.83
N LYS A 138 -24.87 5.55 0.44
CA LYS A 138 -25.70 4.31 0.33
C LYS A 138 -24.93 3.05 0.74
N THR A 139 -25.66 2.12 1.34
CA THR A 139 -25.28 0.71 1.47
C THR A 139 -25.21 0.08 0.08
N ALA A 140 -24.03 -0.25 -0.37
CA ALA A 140 -23.83 -0.94 -1.64
C ALA A 140 -23.96 -2.47 -1.43
N VAL A 141 -24.53 -3.15 -2.41
CA VAL A 141 -24.42 -4.60 -2.53
C VAL A 141 -23.15 -4.87 -3.34
N PHE A 142 -22.28 -5.71 -2.82
CA PHE A 142 -21.01 -6.05 -3.44
C PHE A 142 -21.15 -7.32 -4.26
N SER A 143 -20.40 -7.43 -5.36
CA SER A 143 -20.44 -8.60 -6.24
C SER A 143 -19.56 -9.72 -5.71
N ASP A 144 -19.95 -10.96 -6.00
CA ASP A 144 -19.07 -12.11 -5.85
C ASP A 144 -17.91 -12.02 -6.82
N LEU A 145 -16.72 -12.30 -6.33
CA LEU A 145 -15.49 -12.05 -7.06
C LEU A 145 -14.74 -13.33 -7.37
N GLU A 146 -14.12 -13.36 -8.54
CA GLU A 146 -13.24 -14.45 -8.91
C GLU A 146 -11.95 -14.41 -8.07
N THR A 147 -11.53 -15.59 -7.62
CA THR A 147 -10.25 -15.75 -6.95
C THR A 147 -9.16 -15.90 -8.01
N THR A 148 -8.09 -15.14 -7.88
CA THR A 148 -6.90 -15.19 -8.75
C THR A 148 -5.62 -15.34 -7.93
N SER A 149 -4.49 -15.62 -8.56
CA SER A 149 -3.19 -15.52 -7.89
C SER A 149 -2.71 -14.07 -7.84
N GLY A 150 -1.86 -13.73 -6.87
CA GLY A 150 -1.26 -12.41 -6.80
C GLY A 150 -0.39 -12.07 -8.01
N SER A 151 0.29 -13.06 -8.59
CA SER A 151 1.06 -12.90 -9.83
C SER A 151 0.18 -12.57 -11.01
N ASP A 152 -0.95 -13.27 -11.13
CA ASP A 152 -1.91 -13.01 -12.20
C ASP A 152 -2.58 -11.64 -12.04
N TYR A 153 -2.96 -11.29 -10.82
CA TYR A 153 -3.48 -9.96 -10.51
C TYR A 153 -2.48 -8.85 -10.91
N LEU A 154 -1.20 -8.97 -10.54
CA LEU A 154 -0.17 -7.99 -10.88
C LEU A 154 0.11 -7.90 -12.38
N ARG A 155 -0.03 -9.01 -13.12
CA ARG A 155 0.14 -9.00 -14.59
C ARG A 155 -0.96 -8.23 -15.31
N HIS A 156 -2.17 -8.19 -14.77
CA HIS A 156 -3.33 -7.63 -15.47
C HIS A 156 -3.84 -6.31 -14.88
N HIS A 157 -3.54 -6.02 -13.60
CA HIS A 157 -4.05 -4.82 -12.93
C HIS A 157 -2.94 -3.81 -12.64
N ASN A 158 -3.31 -2.53 -12.59
CA ASN A 158 -2.41 -1.48 -12.13
C ASN A 158 -2.39 -1.49 -10.59
N LEU A 159 -1.23 -1.73 -10.02
CA LEU A 159 -1.08 -1.78 -8.57
C LEU A 159 -1.29 -0.40 -7.94
N ARG A 160 -2.15 -0.35 -6.94
CA ARG A 160 -2.26 0.75 -6.00
C ARG A 160 -1.41 0.39 -4.78
N SER A 161 -0.26 1.02 -4.63
CA SER A 161 0.70 0.72 -3.57
C SER A 161 0.36 1.43 -2.25
N CYS A 162 -0.86 1.26 -1.77
CA CYS A 162 -1.28 1.74 -0.47
C CYS A 162 -1.51 0.52 0.42
N VAL A 163 -0.67 0.32 1.43
CA VAL A 163 -0.69 -0.88 2.28
C VAL A 163 -2.00 -1.08 3.04
N TRP A 164 -2.73 0.00 3.29
CA TRP A 164 -4.05 -0.05 3.92
C TRP A 164 -5.17 -0.61 3.02
N GLY A 165 -4.94 -0.74 1.70
CA GLY A 165 -5.92 -1.28 0.74
C GLY A 165 -5.96 -2.81 0.69
N TYR A 166 -5.34 -3.49 1.64
CA TYR A 166 -5.16 -4.94 1.63
C TYR A 166 -5.41 -5.53 3.03
N LEU A 167 -6.33 -6.51 3.09
CA LEU A 167 -6.45 -7.43 4.22
C LEU A 167 -5.77 -8.74 3.81
N PHE A 168 -4.75 -9.17 4.53
CA PHE A 168 -3.92 -10.29 4.09
C PHE A 168 -3.57 -11.26 5.21
N ARG A 169 -3.42 -12.54 4.87
CA ARG A 169 -3.00 -13.59 5.78
C ARG A 169 -1.59 -13.32 6.28
N ARG A 170 -1.41 -13.28 7.61
CA ARG A 170 -0.11 -12.97 8.24
C ARG A 170 1.01 -13.93 7.81
N ALA A 171 0.68 -15.18 7.51
CA ALA A 171 1.65 -16.16 7.03
C ALA A 171 2.37 -15.75 5.72
N LEU A 172 1.73 -14.91 4.87
CA LEU A 172 2.36 -14.38 3.67
C LEU A 172 3.60 -13.53 3.95
N LEU A 173 3.71 -12.95 5.14
CA LEU A 173 4.83 -12.08 5.48
C LEU A 173 6.17 -12.82 5.46
N GLY A 174 6.24 -14.00 6.08
CA GLY A 174 7.55 -14.60 6.33
C GLY A 174 8.52 -13.58 6.91
N ASN A 175 9.60 -13.29 6.16
CA ASN A 175 10.61 -12.27 6.51
C ASN A 175 10.39 -10.91 5.83
N LEU A 176 9.27 -10.71 5.12
CA LEU A 176 8.97 -9.43 4.46
C LEU A 176 8.71 -8.35 5.50
N ARG A 177 9.44 -7.26 5.39
CA ARG A 177 9.32 -6.05 6.23
C ARG A 177 9.41 -4.82 5.34
N PHE A 178 8.89 -3.70 5.85
CA PHE A 178 9.05 -2.41 5.19
C PHE A 178 10.51 -1.95 5.23
N HIS A 179 10.96 -1.35 4.15
CA HIS A 179 12.26 -0.68 4.09
C HIS A 179 12.19 0.64 4.87
N GLU A 180 12.88 0.69 6.00
CA GLU A 180 12.90 1.87 6.86
C GLU A 180 13.75 2.99 6.26
N GLY A 181 13.37 4.23 6.55
CA GLY A 181 14.15 5.42 6.16
C GLY A 181 13.90 5.92 4.74
N ILE A 182 13.08 5.24 3.92
CA ILE A 182 12.67 5.72 2.61
C ILE A 182 11.21 6.20 2.64
N THR A 183 10.87 7.09 1.72
CA THR A 183 9.50 7.41 1.35
C THR A 183 9.07 6.45 0.23
N ARG A 184 7.84 5.94 0.20
CA ARG A 184 7.35 4.94 -0.76
C ARG A 184 7.77 3.50 -0.44
N GLU A 185 7.91 3.19 0.83
CA GLU A 185 8.13 1.85 1.37
C GLU A 185 7.03 0.87 0.94
N ASP A 186 5.82 1.37 0.72
CA ASP A 186 4.66 0.66 0.22
C ASP A 186 4.82 0.17 -1.23
N GLU A 187 5.52 0.94 -2.06
CA GLU A 187 5.84 0.58 -3.45
C GLU A 187 6.80 -0.63 -3.54
N GLU A 188 7.63 -0.81 -2.53
CA GLU A 188 8.50 -1.97 -2.42
C GLU A 188 7.80 -3.16 -1.76
N PHE A 189 7.07 -2.92 -0.67
CA PHE A 189 6.43 -3.95 0.14
C PHE A 189 5.27 -4.64 -0.58
N THR A 190 4.35 -3.85 -1.14
CA THR A 190 3.07 -4.36 -1.66
C THR A 190 3.22 -5.37 -2.81
N PRO A 191 4.01 -5.15 -3.87
CA PRO A 191 4.15 -6.13 -4.94
C PRO A 191 4.75 -7.45 -4.44
N GLN A 192 5.68 -7.39 -3.48
CA GLN A 192 6.26 -8.60 -2.89
C GLN A 192 5.26 -9.39 -2.03
N LEU A 193 4.36 -8.69 -1.34
CA LEU A 193 3.28 -9.33 -0.59
C LEU A 193 2.31 -10.02 -1.54
N LEU A 194 1.89 -9.35 -2.61
CA LEU A 194 0.94 -9.90 -3.57
C LEU A 194 1.49 -11.18 -4.25
N LEU A 195 2.76 -11.19 -4.66
CA LEU A 195 3.38 -12.38 -5.27
C LEU A 195 3.33 -13.63 -4.41
N ARG A 196 3.10 -13.50 -3.11
CA ARG A 196 3.01 -14.63 -2.17
C ARG A 196 1.58 -15.16 -1.99
N ALA A 197 0.59 -14.46 -2.55
CA ALA A 197 -0.81 -14.84 -2.45
C ALA A 197 -1.19 -15.82 -3.57
N GLU A 198 -1.59 -17.02 -3.21
CA GLU A 198 -2.12 -18.00 -4.16
C GLU A 198 -3.61 -17.78 -4.42
N ARG A 199 -4.32 -17.27 -3.41
CA ARG A 199 -5.77 -17.00 -3.45
C ARG A 199 -6.04 -15.54 -3.09
N LEU A 200 -5.99 -14.68 -4.10
CA LEU A 200 -6.30 -13.25 -4.00
C LEU A 200 -7.72 -13.02 -4.48
N VAL A 201 -8.49 -12.24 -3.72
CA VAL A 201 -9.81 -11.73 -4.11
C VAL A 201 -9.75 -10.23 -4.23
N ALA A 202 -10.14 -9.68 -5.39
CA ALA A 202 -10.30 -8.23 -5.58
C ALA A 202 -11.79 -7.88 -5.52
N THR A 203 -12.20 -7.06 -4.56
CA THR A 203 -13.60 -6.68 -4.37
C THR A 203 -13.87 -5.25 -4.81
N ASP A 204 -15.11 -4.99 -5.26
CA ASP A 204 -15.63 -3.64 -5.50
C ASP A 204 -16.08 -2.94 -4.20
N ALA A 205 -15.96 -3.62 -3.05
CA ALA A 205 -16.28 -3.05 -1.75
C ALA A 205 -15.44 -1.82 -1.45
N VAL A 206 -16.09 -0.71 -1.13
CA VAL A 206 -15.44 0.48 -0.61
C VAL A 206 -15.33 0.34 0.91
N ALA A 207 -14.20 -0.17 1.37
CA ALA A 207 -13.96 -0.55 2.76
C ALA A 207 -13.11 0.45 3.56
N TYR A 208 -12.57 1.46 2.91
CA TYR A 208 -11.62 2.40 3.51
C TYR A 208 -11.97 3.85 3.17
N TYR A 209 -11.94 4.73 4.17
CA TYR A 209 -12.06 6.18 4.00
C TYR A 209 -10.69 6.83 4.14
N TYR A 210 -10.15 7.30 3.03
CA TYR A 210 -8.88 8.02 2.97
C TYR A 210 -9.11 9.52 3.18
N ARG A 211 -8.64 10.06 4.30
CA ARG A 211 -8.80 11.47 4.66
C ARG A 211 -7.74 12.33 3.99
N GLN A 212 -8.19 13.30 3.23
CA GLN A 212 -7.30 14.34 2.71
C GLN A 212 -7.14 15.47 3.73
N ARG A 213 -5.92 15.66 4.25
CA ARG A 213 -5.64 16.77 5.19
C ARG A 213 -4.44 17.61 4.75
N LYS A 214 -4.47 18.90 5.11
CA LYS A 214 -3.31 19.79 4.98
C LYS A 214 -2.21 19.33 5.95
N GLY A 215 -0.95 19.34 5.49
CA GLY A 215 0.19 18.94 6.32
C GLY A 215 0.56 17.44 6.24
N SER A 216 -0.04 16.67 5.34
CA SER A 216 0.43 15.32 5.02
C SER A 216 1.90 15.35 4.55
N VAL A 217 2.68 14.34 4.94
CA VAL A 217 4.11 14.18 4.57
C VAL A 217 4.31 14.25 3.05
N MET A 218 3.32 13.82 2.27
CA MET A 218 3.35 13.88 0.81
C MET A 218 3.22 15.29 0.22
N GLN A 219 2.76 16.28 1.00
CA GLN A 219 2.56 17.65 0.54
C GLN A 219 3.79 18.56 0.68
N CYS A 220 4.89 18.08 1.29
CA CYS A 220 6.13 18.86 1.38
C CYS A 220 6.75 19.03 -0.02
N ASP A 221 6.74 20.25 -0.55
CA ASP A 221 7.06 20.54 -1.97
C ASP A 221 8.41 21.25 -2.19
N ASN A 222 9.32 21.23 -1.21
CA ASN A 222 10.65 21.82 -1.37
C ASN A 222 11.58 20.96 -2.25
N LYS A 223 12.62 21.59 -2.82
CA LYS A 223 13.58 20.94 -3.74
C LYS A 223 14.28 19.71 -3.11
N ARG A 224 14.59 19.77 -1.81
CA ARG A 224 15.27 18.68 -1.10
C ARG A 224 14.36 17.46 -0.94
N ALA A 225 13.09 17.67 -0.60
CA ALA A 225 12.10 16.60 -0.51
C ALA A 225 11.84 15.95 -1.88
N LYS A 226 11.74 16.76 -2.96
CA LYS A 226 11.62 16.24 -4.34
C LYS A 226 12.82 15.37 -4.73
N ALA A 227 14.04 15.82 -4.44
CA ALA A 227 15.24 15.04 -4.73
C ALA A 227 15.27 13.72 -3.96
N ARG A 228 14.96 13.75 -2.66
CA ARG A 228 14.86 12.54 -1.83
C ARG A 228 13.84 11.54 -2.38
N ARG A 229 12.63 12.00 -2.74
CA ARG A 229 11.59 11.13 -3.34
C ARG A 229 12.06 10.45 -4.64
N LEU A 230 12.87 11.13 -5.44
CA LEU A 230 13.46 10.52 -6.65
C LEU A 230 14.52 9.46 -6.31
N ASP A 231 15.37 9.74 -5.35
CA ASP A 231 16.42 8.80 -4.93
C ASP A 231 15.77 7.58 -4.23
N ASP A 232 14.78 7.79 -3.35
CA ASP A 232 14.02 6.71 -2.70
C ASP A 232 13.31 5.83 -3.74
N LEU A 233 12.68 6.42 -4.77
CA LEU A 233 12.02 5.65 -5.83
C LEU A 233 13.01 4.83 -6.65
N LEU A 234 14.22 5.34 -6.91
CA LEU A 234 15.27 4.55 -7.54
C LEU A 234 15.72 3.38 -6.66
N THR A 235 15.83 3.58 -5.35
CA THR A 235 16.14 2.50 -4.39
C THR A 235 15.08 1.40 -4.45
N VAL A 236 13.79 1.76 -4.47
CA VAL A 236 12.69 0.79 -4.63
C VAL A 236 12.82 0.03 -5.95
N ILE A 237 13.04 0.74 -7.06
CA ILE A 237 13.20 0.12 -8.39
C ILE A 237 14.38 -0.85 -8.39
N ASP A 238 15.53 -0.45 -7.84
CA ASP A 238 16.72 -1.30 -7.76
C ASP A 238 16.45 -2.56 -6.93
N THR A 239 15.84 -2.41 -5.75
CA THR A 239 15.49 -3.55 -4.87
C THR A 239 14.55 -4.54 -5.55
N LEU A 240 13.51 -4.07 -6.23
CA LEU A 240 12.59 -4.95 -6.96
C LEU A 240 13.24 -5.60 -8.18
N ASN A 241 14.07 -4.86 -8.92
CA ASN A 241 14.77 -5.37 -10.10
C ASN A 241 15.78 -6.48 -9.76
N GLU A 242 16.52 -6.35 -8.67
CA GLU A 242 17.47 -7.37 -8.19
C GLU A 242 16.81 -8.70 -7.79
N ARG A 243 15.49 -8.69 -7.51
CA ARG A 243 14.73 -9.89 -7.16
C ARG A 243 14.28 -10.69 -8.38
N LEU A 244 14.20 -10.07 -9.56
CA LEU A 244 13.62 -10.68 -10.76
C LEU A 244 14.27 -12.01 -11.13
N ASP A 245 15.60 -12.09 -11.06
CA ASP A 245 16.35 -13.27 -11.47
C ASP A 245 16.11 -14.50 -10.58
N ARG A 246 15.59 -14.28 -9.36
CA ARG A 246 15.32 -15.32 -8.37
C ARG A 246 13.89 -15.84 -8.40
N LEU A 247 13.03 -15.24 -9.23
CA LEU A 247 11.60 -15.54 -9.26
C LEU A 247 11.27 -16.55 -10.37
N PRO A 248 10.24 -17.38 -10.16
CA PRO A 248 9.60 -18.16 -11.23
C PRO A 248 9.12 -17.27 -12.38
N ALA A 249 8.89 -17.85 -13.56
CA ALA A 249 8.63 -17.09 -14.79
C ALA A 249 7.40 -16.14 -14.66
N ASP A 250 6.31 -16.61 -14.06
CA ASP A 250 5.08 -15.84 -13.91
C ASP A 250 5.23 -14.68 -12.93
N ASP A 251 5.83 -14.93 -11.77
CA ASP A 251 6.14 -13.92 -10.76
C ASP A 251 7.12 -12.88 -11.30
N ARG A 252 8.12 -13.34 -12.06
CA ARG A 252 9.09 -12.47 -12.73
C ARG A 252 8.37 -11.54 -13.71
N ALA A 253 7.46 -12.06 -14.53
CA ALA A 253 6.71 -11.26 -15.49
C ALA A 253 5.80 -10.24 -14.78
N ALA A 254 5.18 -10.63 -13.67
CA ALA A 254 4.35 -9.76 -12.83
C ALA A 254 5.19 -8.63 -12.19
N LEU A 255 6.31 -8.96 -11.56
CA LEU A 255 7.17 -7.97 -10.92
C LEU A 255 7.88 -7.08 -11.94
N GLN A 256 8.28 -7.62 -13.11
CA GLN A 256 8.87 -6.83 -14.21
C GLN A 256 7.90 -5.74 -14.67
N ARG A 257 6.61 -6.05 -14.82
CA ARG A 257 5.60 -5.04 -15.15
C ARG A 257 5.60 -3.90 -14.14
N ARG A 258 5.72 -4.22 -12.83
CA ARG A 258 5.77 -3.19 -11.79
C ARG A 258 7.05 -2.37 -11.87
N VAL A 259 8.20 -2.98 -12.06
CA VAL A 259 9.49 -2.29 -12.25
C VAL A 259 9.43 -1.33 -13.45
N ASP A 260 8.85 -1.77 -14.56
CA ASP A 260 8.70 -0.93 -15.76
C ASP A 260 7.77 0.27 -15.51
N GLN A 261 6.66 0.07 -14.78
CA GLN A 261 5.74 1.15 -14.40
C GLN A 261 6.39 2.16 -13.44
N LEU A 262 7.11 1.68 -12.42
CA LEU A 262 7.85 2.55 -11.49
C LEU A 262 8.96 3.32 -12.20
N THR A 263 9.63 2.70 -13.18
CA THR A 263 10.64 3.38 -14.02
C THR A 263 10.01 4.49 -14.85
N MET A 264 8.83 4.27 -15.40
CA MET A 264 8.05 5.32 -16.07
C MET A 264 7.69 6.44 -15.07
N ASP A 265 7.17 6.11 -13.88
CA ASP A 265 6.78 7.09 -12.86
C ASP A 265 7.99 7.89 -12.36
N TYR A 266 9.16 7.27 -12.23
CA TYR A 266 10.41 7.97 -11.94
C TYR A 266 10.73 9.03 -13.00
N LEU A 267 10.64 8.68 -14.28
CA LEU A 267 10.89 9.64 -15.38
C LEU A 267 9.85 10.76 -15.42
N ILE A 268 8.58 10.44 -15.19
CA ILE A 268 7.50 11.42 -15.06
C ILE A 268 7.81 12.40 -13.91
N ASN A 269 8.24 11.90 -12.75
CA ASN A 269 8.59 12.74 -11.60
C ASN A 269 9.82 13.61 -11.88
N VAL A 270 10.85 13.08 -12.56
CA VAL A 270 12.01 13.89 -13.01
C VAL A 270 11.55 15.04 -13.89
N ILE A 271 10.69 14.77 -14.89
CA ILE A 271 10.16 15.79 -15.80
C ILE A 271 9.36 16.84 -15.01
N THR A 272 8.43 16.40 -14.17
CA THR A 272 7.53 17.29 -13.41
C THR A 272 8.28 18.15 -12.41
N TYR A 273 9.24 17.58 -11.68
CA TYR A 273 9.96 18.30 -10.63
C TYR A 273 11.03 19.25 -11.16
N THR A 274 11.67 18.89 -12.29
CA THR A 274 12.84 19.65 -12.76
C THR A 274 12.56 20.50 -13.99
N ARG A 275 11.66 20.06 -14.87
CA ARG A 275 11.40 20.66 -16.19
C ARG A 275 12.68 20.89 -17.00
N SER A 276 13.71 20.06 -16.78
CA SER A 276 15.06 20.24 -17.31
C SER A 276 15.47 19.08 -18.23
N SER A 277 15.80 19.40 -19.47
CA SER A 277 16.33 18.44 -20.41
C SER A 277 17.63 17.80 -19.91
N HIS A 278 18.51 18.59 -19.29
CA HIS A 278 19.77 18.08 -18.73
C HIS A 278 19.52 17.06 -17.59
N GLN A 279 18.59 17.34 -16.67
CA GLN A 279 18.26 16.41 -15.59
C GLN A 279 17.59 15.13 -16.13
N LEU A 280 16.73 15.26 -17.14
CA LEU A 280 16.13 14.11 -17.81
C LEU A 280 17.21 13.23 -18.45
N GLU A 281 18.16 13.78 -19.21
CA GLU A 281 19.22 12.98 -19.83
C GLU A 281 20.14 12.31 -18.79
N ARG A 282 20.41 12.97 -17.66
CA ARG A 282 21.11 12.34 -16.53
C ARG A 282 20.33 11.16 -15.93
N ALA A 283 19.02 11.32 -15.75
CA ALA A 283 18.15 10.24 -15.28
C ALA A 283 18.14 9.05 -16.27
N LEU A 284 18.00 9.32 -17.56
CA LEU A 284 18.06 8.28 -18.58
C LEU A 284 19.41 7.55 -18.60
N LEU A 285 20.52 8.24 -18.38
CA LEU A 285 21.84 7.62 -18.28
C LEU A 285 21.94 6.71 -17.04
N ARG A 286 21.39 7.15 -15.89
CA ARG A 286 21.31 6.32 -14.67
C ARG A 286 20.53 5.02 -14.91
N LEU A 287 19.37 5.12 -15.57
CA LEU A 287 18.53 3.97 -15.90
C LEU A 287 19.17 3.03 -16.92
N ARG A 288 19.89 3.57 -17.92
CA ARG A 288 20.66 2.73 -18.88
C ARG A 288 21.72 1.86 -18.20
N ARG A 289 22.44 2.43 -17.23
CA ARG A 289 23.47 1.68 -16.47
C ARG A 289 22.87 0.54 -15.64
N ARG A 290 21.57 0.62 -15.35
CA ARG A 290 20.78 -0.40 -14.61
C ARG A 290 20.05 -1.38 -15.53
N GLY A 291 20.15 -1.24 -16.84
CA GLY A 291 19.38 -2.04 -17.79
C GLY A 291 17.88 -1.68 -17.88
N LEU A 292 17.48 -0.57 -17.25
CA LEU A 292 16.07 -0.16 -17.14
C LEU A 292 15.62 0.83 -18.24
N PHE A 293 16.50 1.21 -19.11
CA PHE A 293 16.20 2.06 -20.26
C PHE A 293 16.95 1.56 -21.51
N PRO A 294 16.33 1.53 -22.72
CA PRO A 294 15.00 2.06 -23.07
C PRO A 294 13.84 1.31 -22.40
N LEU A 295 12.72 2.02 -22.18
CA LEU A 295 11.51 1.37 -21.66
C LEU A 295 11.02 0.32 -22.66
N PRO A 296 10.66 -0.89 -22.21
CA PRO A 296 10.20 -1.94 -23.10
C PRO A 296 8.85 -1.58 -23.74
N SER A 297 8.67 -1.99 -25.01
CA SER A 297 7.41 -1.80 -25.73
C SER A 297 6.40 -2.88 -25.28
N LYS A 298 5.69 -2.61 -24.16
CA LYS A 298 4.70 -3.50 -23.55
C LYS A 298 3.32 -2.86 -23.52
N HIS A 299 2.29 -3.69 -23.64
CA HIS A 299 0.88 -3.26 -23.62
C HIS A 299 0.28 -3.32 -22.20
N TYR A 300 0.88 -2.61 -21.23
CA TYR A 300 0.36 -2.60 -19.85
C TYR A 300 -0.90 -1.75 -19.71
N ASN A 301 -0.88 -0.56 -20.29
CA ASN A 301 -2.02 0.35 -20.46
C ASN A 301 -1.65 1.45 -21.48
N ASN A 302 -2.65 2.21 -21.93
CA ASN A 302 -2.47 3.27 -22.93
C ASN A 302 -1.48 4.36 -22.49
N LYS A 303 -1.48 4.72 -21.21
CA LYS A 303 -0.57 5.72 -20.65
C LYS A 303 0.89 5.25 -20.77
N TYR A 304 1.17 4.00 -20.39
CA TYR A 304 2.50 3.43 -20.46
C TYR A 304 2.99 3.33 -21.92
N GLN A 305 2.18 2.83 -22.81
CA GLN A 305 2.52 2.68 -24.23
C GLN A 305 2.91 4.00 -24.88
N LEU A 306 2.05 5.02 -24.70
CA LEU A 306 2.29 6.35 -25.24
C LEU A 306 3.57 6.96 -24.64
N PHE A 307 3.72 6.88 -23.33
CA PHE A 307 4.91 7.42 -22.67
C PHE A 307 6.19 6.71 -23.12
N ALA A 308 6.21 5.37 -23.18
CA ALA A 308 7.37 4.59 -23.63
C ALA A 308 7.73 4.91 -25.09
N ALA A 309 6.75 5.02 -25.98
CA ALA A 309 6.96 5.39 -27.37
C ALA A 309 7.61 6.78 -27.53
N LEU A 310 7.24 7.74 -26.68
CA LEU A 310 7.76 9.11 -26.72
C LEU A 310 9.12 9.22 -26.03
N ILE A 311 9.28 8.68 -24.81
CA ILE A 311 10.52 8.86 -24.01
C ILE A 311 11.73 8.18 -24.66
N ASN A 312 11.52 7.09 -25.40
CA ASN A 312 12.56 6.38 -26.12
C ASN A 312 13.11 7.17 -27.31
N LYS A 313 12.40 8.17 -27.81
CA LYS A 313 12.80 9.02 -28.96
C LYS A 313 13.22 10.42 -28.51
N ARG A 314 14.30 10.97 -29.09
CA ARG A 314 14.79 12.33 -28.74
C ARG A 314 13.74 13.42 -28.91
N VAL A 315 12.99 13.39 -30.01
CA VAL A 315 11.90 14.36 -30.25
C VAL A 315 10.77 14.22 -29.24
N GLY A 316 10.39 12.98 -28.91
CA GLY A 316 9.35 12.69 -27.91
C GLY A 316 9.73 13.20 -26.52
N ARG A 317 11.01 13.15 -26.11
CA ARG A 317 11.50 13.70 -24.84
C ARG A 317 11.22 15.20 -24.72
N LYS A 318 11.48 15.95 -25.81
CA LYS A 318 11.17 17.40 -25.85
C LYS A 318 9.67 17.63 -25.67
N ALA A 319 8.83 16.88 -26.37
CA ALA A 319 7.37 16.97 -26.21
C ALA A 319 6.93 16.67 -24.78
N LEU A 320 7.43 15.61 -24.16
CA LEU A 320 7.11 15.23 -22.77
C LEU A 320 7.51 16.29 -21.75
N LEU A 321 8.65 16.97 -21.93
CA LEU A 321 9.09 18.07 -21.05
C LEU A 321 8.08 19.24 -21.00
N TYR A 322 7.33 19.47 -22.08
CA TYR A 322 6.30 20.52 -22.13
C TYR A 322 4.93 20.00 -21.71
N THR A 323 4.53 18.79 -22.13
CA THR A 323 3.16 18.29 -21.95
C THR A 323 2.91 17.68 -20.58
N VAL A 324 3.86 16.90 -20.04
CA VAL A 324 3.69 16.21 -18.73
C VAL A 324 3.41 17.19 -17.58
N PRO A 325 4.14 18.33 -17.43
CA PRO A 325 3.85 19.29 -16.37
C PRO A 325 2.52 20.05 -16.49
N LEU A 326 1.84 19.95 -17.64
CA LEU A 326 0.52 20.55 -17.85
C LEU A 326 -0.62 19.60 -17.48
N ILE A 327 -0.37 18.28 -17.61
CA ILE A 327 -1.36 17.23 -17.35
C ILE A 327 -1.34 16.81 -15.87
N ILE A 328 -0.14 16.81 -15.27
CA ILE A 328 0.06 16.41 -13.87
C ILE A 328 0.24 17.70 -13.05
N LYS A 329 -0.87 18.22 -12.53
CA LYS A 329 -0.90 19.35 -11.57
C LYS A 329 -0.96 18.83 -10.16
#